data_2d6a029d5505f17a766d9cb74cecc4fb
#
_entry.id   2d6a029d5505f17a766d9cb74cecc4fb
#
_cell.length_a   1.000
_cell.length_b   1.000
_cell.length_c   1.000
_cell.angle_alpha   90.00
_cell.angle_beta   90.00
_cell.angle_gamma   90.00
#
_symmetry.space_group_name_H-M   'P 1'
#
loop_
_entity.id
_entity.type
_entity.pdbx_description
1 polymer ?
#
loop_
_entity_poly.entity_id
_entity_poly.type
_entity_poly.pdbx_seq_one_letter_code
_entity_poly.pdbx_strand_id
1 'polypeptide(L)'
;MTSPMLADERIALFTLGGTIAMAGHTDAGVRRLTGADLVAAVPALGDLQLEVHDTRAVPSPDLTFTQVLDLVEEASRAVEAGATGVVVTQGTDTLEETAFLVDLVWPHEAPFVLTGAMRNPTLAGPDGPANLLAAVRTAAAPTARGLGALVVLNDEIHAARSVRKTHSTSTASFASPNSGPIGHVIEGHVRILVRPSRREPLPVPPRAALAAARVALHTVTLDDHAPYLAEVPRMHQGLVVAGFGVGHVPSALAPALGDLAQRIPVVLASRAGSGSVLRQTYGAVGSETDLQRRGLINGGLLDPYKSRVLLRLLLAFGADRTAVSDVFALHG
;
A
#
# COMPACT_ATOMS: atom_id res chain seq x y z
N MET A 1 7.93 5.37 -31.32
CA MET A 1 7.84 4.00 -31.91
C MET A 1 7.63 3.04 -30.75
N THR A 2 6.45 2.48 -30.61
CA THR A 2 6.15 1.42 -29.65
C THR A 2 6.97 0.19 -30.05
N SER A 3 7.59 -0.48 -29.07
CA SER A 3 8.24 -1.77 -29.31
C SER A 3 7.18 -2.75 -29.78
N PRO A 4 7.35 -3.46 -30.89
CA PRO A 4 6.34 -4.38 -31.44
C PRO A 4 5.91 -5.48 -30.44
N MET A 5 6.66 -5.70 -29.37
CA MET A 5 6.33 -6.65 -28.30
C MET A 5 5.23 -6.20 -27.32
N LEU A 6 4.79 -4.94 -27.33
CA LEU A 6 3.74 -4.45 -26.43
C LEU A 6 2.35 -4.39 -27.07
N ALA A 7 2.25 -4.52 -28.40
CA ALA A 7 0.98 -4.39 -29.13
C ALA A 7 0.00 -5.55 -28.86
N ASP A 8 0.52 -6.71 -28.44
CA ASP A 8 -0.30 -7.90 -28.15
C ASP A 8 -0.70 -7.99 -26.66
N GLU A 9 -0.17 -7.09 -25.80
CA GLU A 9 -0.48 -7.10 -24.37
C GLU A 9 -1.82 -6.43 -24.09
N ARG A 10 -2.71 -7.13 -23.41
CA ARG A 10 -4.03 -6.64 -23.01
C ARG A 10 -4.02 -6.19 -21.57
N ILE A 11 -4.23 -4.90 -21.33
CA ILE A 11 -4.16 -4.30 -19.99
C ILE A 11 -5.55 -3.91 -19.51
N ALA A 12 -5.94 -4.40 -18.35
CA ALA A 12 -7.16 -3.98 -17.66
C ALA A 12 -6.88 -2.71 -16.83
N LEU A 13 -7.51 -1.59 -17.19
CA LEU A 13 -7.39 -0.30 -16.51
C LEU A 13 -8.62 -0.04 -15.65
N PHE A 14 -8.45 -0.01 -14.34
CA PHE A 14 -9.49 0.30 -13.36
C PHE A 14 -9.34 1.73 -12.84
N THR A 15 -10.45 2.47 -12.76
CA THR A 15 -10.44 3.83 -12.21
C THR A 15 -11.17 3.89 -10.87
N LEU A 16 -10.46 4.32 -9.82
CA LEU A 16 -11.02 4.58 -8.48
C LEU A 16 -11.19 6.08 -8.18
N GLY A 17 -10.91 6.95 -9.14
CA GLY A 17 -10.95 8.40 -8.95
C GLY A 17 -9.62 8.99 -8.46
N GLY A 18 -9.68 10.04 -7.63
CA GLY A 18 -8.52 10.79 -7.15
C GLY A 18 -8.17 12.01 -8.00
N THR A 19 -7.08 12.70 -7.66
CA THR A 19 -6.63 13.94 -8.30
C THR A 19 -6.40 13.78 -9.80
N ILE A 20 -5.94 12.62 -10.24
CA ILE A 20 -5.72 12.30 -11.66
C ILE A 20 -7.00 12.43 -12.51
N ALA A 21 -8.17 12.19 -11.91
CA ALA A 21 -9.47 12.24 -12.56
C ALA A 21 -10.26 13.53 -12.29
N MET A 22 -9.65 14.57 -11.72
CA MET A 22 -10.32 15.85 -11.43
C MET A 22 -10.22 16.79 -12.62
N ALA A 23 -11.34 17.20 -13.22
CA ALA A 23 -11.40 18.11 -14.39
C ALA A 23 -11.74 19.58 -14.02
N GLY A 24 -11.46 20.00 -12.79
CA GLY A 24 -11.72 21.36 -12.30
C GLY A 24 -13.01 21.48 -11.47
N HIS A 25 -13.22 22.68 -10.92
CA HIS A 25 -14.44 23.03 -10.18
C HIS A 25 -15.41 23.74 -11.11
N THR A 26 -16.67 23.32 -11.11
CA THR A 26 -17.78 24.06 -11.71
C THR A 26 -18.73 24.47 -10.59
N ASP A 27 -19.66 25.39 -10.86
CA ASP A 27 -20.70 25.78 -9.88
C ASP A 27 -21.56 24.59 -9.42
N ALA A 28 -21.56 23.49 -10.18
CA ALA A 28 -22.24 22.22 -9.87
C ALA A 28 -21.35 21.20 -9.11
N GLY A 29 -20.10 21.53 -8.76
CA GLY A 29 -19.15 20.65 -8.09
C GLY A 29 -17.90 20.30 -8.91
N VAL A 30 -17.16 19.28 -8.45
CA VAL A 30 -15.95 18.79 -9.14
C VAL A 30 -16.36 17.92 -10.33
N ARG A 31 -16.04 18.35 -11.57
CA ARG A 31 -16.16 17.51 -12.74
C ARG A 31 -15.07 16.41 -12.66
N ARG A 32 -15.47 15.17 -12.91
CA ARG A 32 -14.56 14.01 -12.95
C ARG A 32 -14.36 13.54 -14.40
N LEU A 33 -13.12 13.13 -14.69
CA LEU A 33 -12.76 12.46 -15.93
C LEU A 33 -13.09 10.96 -15.81
N THR A 34 -13.62 10.39 -16.89
CA THR A 34 -13.76 8.94 -17.03
C THR A 34 -12.41 8.30 -17.36
N GLY A 35 -12.31 6.97 -17.26
CA GLY A 35 -11.11 6.25 -17.71
C GLY A 35 -10.84 6.46 -19.20
N ALA A 36 -11.89 6.56 -20.02
CA ALA A 36 -11.76 6.90 -21.45
C ALA A 36 -11.16 8.30 -21.65
N ASP A 37 -11.58 9.30 -20.87
CA ASP A 37 -11.00 10.65 -20.90
C ASP A 37 -9.51 10.64 -20.51
N LEU A 38 -9.15 9.83 -19.48
CA LEU A 38 -7.76 9.69 -19.05
C LEU A 38 -6.89 9.06 -20.16
N VAL A 39 -7.38 8.04 -20.83
CA VAL A 39 -6.67 7.40 -21.95
C VAL A 39 -6.55 8.35 -23.11
N ALA A 40 -7.63 9.08 -23.48
CA ALA A 40 -7.64 10.04 -24.59
C ALA A 40 -6.66 11.21 -24.36
N ALA A 41 -6.40 11.57 -23.08
CA ALA A 41 -5.40 12.60 -22.73
C ALA A 41 -3.94 12.13 -22.95
N VAL A 42 -3.71 10.84 -23.29
CA VAL A 42 -2.37 10.27 -23.47
C VAL A 42 -2.31 9.53 -24.82
N PRO A 43 -2.06 10.26 -25.94
CA PRO A 43 -2.07 9.66 -27.30
C PRO A 43 -1.16 8.44 -27.46
N ALA A 44 -0.05 8.38 -26.71
CA ALA A 44 0.90 7.27 -26.73
C ALA A 44 0.32 5.94 -26.17
N LEU A 45 -0.89 5.95 -25.61
CA LEU A 45 -1.63 4.75 -25.21
C LEU A 45 -2.49 4.16 -26.33
N GLY A 46 -2.71 4.89 -27.43
CA GLY A 46 -3.59 4.48 -28.55
C GLY A 46 -3.16 3.19 -29.27
N ASP A 47 -1.88 2.81 -29.16
CA ASP A 47 -1.34 1.60 -29.76
C ASP A 47 -1.43 0.36 -28.83
N LEU A 48 -1.98 0.52 -27.62
CA LEU A 48 -2.07 -0.55 -26.62
C LEU A 48 -3.51 -1.04 -26.47
N GLN A 49 -3.69 -2.33 -26.23
CA GLN A 49 -5.02 -2.91 -25.98
C GLN A 49 -5.42 -2.64 -24.52
N LEU A 50 -6.21 -1.57 -24.32
CA LEU A 50 -6.70 -1.18 -22.99
C LEU A 50 -8.17 -1.53 -22.85
N GLU A 51 -8.49 -2.32 -21.83
CA GLU A 51 -9.87 -2.56 -21.38
C GLU A 51 -10.13 -1.66 -20.16
N VAL A 52 -10.98 -0.66 -20.35
CA VAL A 52 -11.24 0.37 -19.32
C VAL A 52 -12.44 -0.02 -18.48
N HIS A 53 -12.27 -0.03 -17.18
CA HIS A 53 -13.29 -0.31 -16.17
C HIS A 53 -13.46 0.89 -15.25
N ASP A 54 -14.51 1.68 -15.46
CA ASP A 54 -14.91 2.75 -14.54
C ASP A 54 -15.66 2.15 -13.35
N THR A 55 -14.94 1.81 -12.29
CA THR A 55 -15.50 1.05 -11.17
C THR A 55 -16.10 1.95 -10.10
N ARG A 56 -15.33 2.89 -9.57
CA ARG A 56 -15.75 3.73 -8.44
C ARG A 56 -15.04 5.08 -8.51
N ALA A 57 -15.75 6.14 -8.15
CA ALA A 57 -15.17 7.47 -8.05
C ALA A 57 -15.16 7.91 -6.57
N VAL A 58 -14.32 7.25 -5.76
CA VAL A 58 -14.23 7.47 -4.32
C VAL A 58 -12.94 8.22 -3.99
N PRO A 59 -12.96 9.28 -3.15
CA PRO A 59 -11.74 9.85 -2.59
C PRO A 59 -10.93 8.77 -1.86
N SER A 60 -9.62 8.77 -2.01
CA SER A 60 -8.79 7.71 -1.43
C SER A 60 -8.88 7.60 0.11
N PRO A 61 -9.09 8.69 0.89
CA PRO A 61 -9.34 8.56 2.32
C PRO A 61 -10.62 7.79 2.69
N ASP A 62 -11.59 7.73 1.78
CA ASP A 62 -12.87 7.04 1.99
C ASP A 62 -12.87 5.59 1.50
N LEU A 63 -11.78 5.12 0.89
CA LEU A 63 -11.65 3.74 0.46
C LEU A 63 -11.63 2.79 1.67
N THR A 64 -12.37 1.71 1.56
CA THR A 64 -12.42 0.65 2.56
C THR A 64 -11.65 -0.58 2.11
N PHE A 65 -11.21 -1.41 3.05
CA PHE A 65 -10.58 -2.70 2.75
C PHE A 65 -11.47 -3.59 1.88
N THR A 66 -12.78 -3.60 2.15
CA THR A 66 -13.74 -4.36 1.33
C THR A 66 -13.71 -3.91 -0.12
N GLN A 67 -13.74 -2.61 -0.37
CA GLN A 67 -13.71 -2.07 -1.75
C GLN A 67 -12.40 -2.39 -2.47
N VAL A 68 -11.27 -2.40 -1.75
CA VAL A 68 -9.97 -2.80 -2.33
C VAL A 68 -9.97 -4.30 -2.67
N LEU A 69 -10.52 -5.15 -1.80
CA LEU A 69 -10.60 -6.59 -2.08
C LEU A 69 -11.61 -6.92 -3.19
N ASP A 70 -12.71 -6.16 -3.31
CA ASP A 70 -13.64 -6.27 -4.46
C ASP A 70 -12.92 -5.93 -5.77
N LEU A 71 -12.08 -4.88 -5.76
CA LEU A 71 -11.24 -4.53 -6.91
C LEU A 71 -10.26 -5.66 -7.26
N VAL A 72 -9.63 -6.30 -6.26
CA VAL A 72 -8.74 -7.44 -6.48
C VAL A 72 -9.48 -8.59 -7.16
N GLU A 73 -10.72 -8.88 -6.75
CA GLU A 73 -11.55 -9.92 -7.38
C GLU A 73 -11.95 -9.56 -8.81
N GLU A 74 -12.28 -8.29 -9.07
CA GLU A 74 -12.59 -7.79 -10.42
C GLU A 74 -11.36 -7.88 -11.34
N ALA A 75 -10.20 -7.47 -10.84
CA ALA A 75 -8.94 -7.55 -11.56
C ALA A 75 -8.48 -9.00 -11.82
N SER A 76 -8.69 -9.91 -10.85
CA SER A 76 -8.42 -11.34 -11.02
C SER A 76 -9.25 -11.91 -12.18
N ARG A 77 -10.56 -11.57 -12.24
CA ARG A 77 -11.42 -12.00 -13.36
C ARG A 77 -10.95 -11.46 -14.71
N ALA A 78 -10.45 -10.22 -14.76
CA ALA A 78 -9.87 -9.67 -15.98
C ALA A 78 -8.62 -10.44 -16.43
N VAL A 79 -7.73 -10.81 -15.48
CA VAL A 79 -6.55 -11.63 -15.79
C VAL A 79 -6.94 -13.04 -16.24
N GLU A 80 -7.91 -13.67 -15.59
CA GLU A 80 -8.46 -14.98 -15.99
C GLU A 80 -9.11 -14.92 -17.39
N ALA A 81 -9.66 -13.76 -17.77
CA ALA A 81 -10.20 -13.50 -19.10
C ALA A 81 -9.13 -13.10 -20.14
N GLY A 82 -7.84 -13.10 -19.76
CA GLY A 82 -6.72 -12.90 -20.69
C GLY A 82 -6.02 -11.55 -20.60
N ALA A 83 -6.31 -10.71 -19.58
CA ALA A 83 -5.49 -9.53 -19.34
C ALA A 83 -4.09 -9.93 -18.83
N THR A 84 -3.06 -9.34 -19.42
CA THR A 84 -1.65 -9.65 -19.12
C THR A 84 -1.07 -8.76 -18.03
N GLY A 85 -1.78 -7.68 -17.67
CA GLY A 85 -1.45 -6.77 -16.61
C GLY A 85 -2.65 -5.93 -16.18
N VAL A 86 -2.58 -5.40 -14.98
CA VAL A 86 -3.62 -4.55 -14.37
C VAL A 86 -3.03 -3.20 -14.02
N VAL A 87 -3.77 -2.13 -14.34
CA VAL A 87 -3.45 -0.76 -13.90
C VAL A 87 -4.63 -0.20 -13.11
N VAL A 88 -4.34 0.45 -12.01
CA VAL A 88 -5.34 1.13 -11.17
C VAL A 88 -4.96 2.59 -10.98
N THR A 89 -5.85 3.50 -11.33
CA THR A 89 -5.70 4.91 -10.96
C THR A 89 -6.45 5.20 -9.67
N GLN A 90 -5.77 5.82 -8.70
CA GLN A 90 -6.31 6.09 -7.37
C GLN A 90 -5.81 7.44 -6.84
N GLY A 91 -6.55 8.04 -5.89
CA GLY A 91 -6.05 9.13 -5.07
C GLY A 91 -4.87 8.69 -4.21
N THR A 92 -3.88 9.57 -4.05
CA THR A 92 -2.56 9.21 -3.52
C THR A 92 -2.49 9.06 -2.00
N ASP A 93 -3.52 9.48 -1.23
CA ASP A 93 -3.42 9.54 0.24
C ASP A 93 -3.35 8.17 0.91
N THR A 94 -4.03 7.17 0.35
CA THR A 94 -3.99 5.77 0.86
C THR A 94 -3.36 4.79 -0.14
N LEU A 95 -2.71 5.29 -1.18
CA LEU A 95 -2.19 4.46 -2.28
C LEU A 95 -1.15 3.45 -1.78
N GLU A 96 -0.28 3.83 -0.86
CA GLU A 96 0.71 2.93 -0.25
C GLU A 96 0.08 1.78 0.54
N GLU A 97 -1.02 2.05 1.27
CA GLU A 97 -1.78 1.03 2.02
C GLU A 97 -2.58 0.12 1.09
N THR A 98 -3.23 0.70 0.07
CA THR A 98 -3.96 -0.05 -0.96
C THR A 98 -3.01 -0.98 -1.71
N ALA A 99 -1.87 -0.48 -2.17
CA ALA A 99 -0.88 -1.29 -2.88
C ALA A 99 -0.39 -2.46 -2.03
N PHE A 100 -0.11 -2.22 -0.75
CA PHE A 100 0.35 -3.28 0.14
C PHE A 100 -0.76 -4.31 0.42
N LEU A 101 -2.01 -3.88 0.62
CA LEU A 101 -3.14 -4.81 0.78
C LEU A 101 -3.32 -5.70 -0.46
N VAL A 102 -3.21 -5.11 -1.66
CA VAL A 102 -3.24 -5.86 -2.92
C VAL A 102 -2.08 -6.86 -2.99
N ASP A 103 -0.84 -6.43 -2.70
CA ASP A 103 0.35 -7.29 -2.74
C ASP A 103 0.23 -8.52 -1.83
N LEU A 104 -0.40 -8.34 -0.67
CA LEU A 104 -0.63 -9.43 0.28
C LEU A 104 -1.57 -10.52 -0.25
N VAL A 105 -2.47 -10.21 -1.19
CA VAL A 105 -3.54 -11.13 -1.63
C VAL A 105 -3.55 -11.40 -3.14
N TRP A 106 -2.70 -10.76 -3.94
CA TRP A 106 -2.69 -10.89 -5.39
C TRP A 106 -2.09 -12.24 -5.82
N PRO A 107 -2.83 -13.17 -6.42
CA PRO A 107 -2.33 -14.52 -6.69
C PRO A 107 -1.66 -14.67 -8.06
N HIS A 108 -1.76 -13.68 -8.96
CA HIS A 108 -1.35 -13.82 -10.35
C HIS A 108 0.09 -13.37 -10.61
N GLU A 109 0.69 -13.91 -11.68
CA GLU A 109 1.97 -13.45 -12.22
C GLU A 109 1.82 -12.10 -12.97
N ALA A 110 0.62 -11.77 -13.43
CA ALA A 110 0.32 -10.49 -14.07
C ALA A 110 0.62 -9.34 -13.10
N PRO A 111 1.37 -8.30 -13.52
CA PRO A 111 1.65 -7.15 -12.66
C PRO A 111 0.37 -6.41 -12.29
N PHE A 112 0.25 -6.01 -11.02
CA PHE A 112 -0.81 -5.13 -10.55
C PHE A 112 -0.22 -3.75 -10.24
N VAL A 113 -0.41 -2.78 -11.13
CA VAL A 113 0.25 -1.49 -11.05
C VAL A 113 -0.72 -0.41 -10.58
N LEU A 114 -0.42 0.24 -9.46
CA LEU A 114 -1.17 1.38 -8.95
C LEU A 114 -0.44 2.68 -9.31
N THR A 115 -1.23 3.69 -9.69
CA THR A 115 -0.73 5.03 -10.00
C THR A 115 -1.75 6.10 -9.62
N GLY A 116 -1.32 7.36 -9.69
CA GLY A 116 -2.15 8.52 -9.38
C GLY A 116 -1.49 9.81 -9.87
N ALA A 117 -1.97 10.94 -9.36
CA ALA A 117 -1.37 12.24 -9.65
C ALA A 117 -1.31 13.11 -8.39
N MET A 118 -0.26 13.90 -8.28
CA MET A 118 -0.09 14.89 -7.22
C MET A 118 -0.61 16.26 -7.64
N ARG A 119 -0.59 16.58 -8.95
CA ARG A 119 -1.12 17.82 -9.51
C ARG A 119 -2.44 17.58 -10.22
N ASN A 120 -3.41 18.42 -9.90
CA ASN A 120 -4.68 18.44 -10.60
C ASN A 120 -4.45 18.73 -12.11
N PRO A 121 -5.14 18.07 -13.04
CA PRO A 121 -5.04 18.29 -14.49
C PRO A 121 -5.26 19.75 -14.93
N THR A 122 -5.94 20.58 -14.11
CA THR A 122 -6.15 22.00 -14.40
C THR A 122 -4.98 22.90 -14.01
N LEU A 123 -3.98 22.38 -13.31
CA LEU A 123 -2.78 23.11 -12.90
C LEU A 123 -1.68 22.95 -13.95
N ALA A 124 -0.73 23.92 -13.96
CA ALA A 124 0.43 23.85 -14.85
C ALA A 124 1.30 22.61 -14.50
N GLY A 125 1.68 21.84 -15.51
CA GLY A 125 2.52 20.64 -15.38
C GLY A 125 1.85 19.51 -14.62
N PRO A 126 0.64 19.06 -15.03
CA PRO A 126 -0.01 17.91 -14.41
C PRO A 126 0.84 16.65 -14.65
N ASP A 127 1.03 15.84 -13.60
CA ASP A 127 1.85 14.62 -13.64
C ASP A 127 1.03 13.36 -14.01
N GLY A 128 -0.30 13.43 -13.96
CA GLY A 128 -1.19 12.30 -14.23
C GLY A 128 -0.97 11.59 -15.57
N PRO A 129 -0.91 12.31 -16.70
CA PRO A 129 -0.68 11.70 -18.02
C PRO A 129 0.63 10.92 -18.11
N ALA A 130 1.73 11.46 -17.56
CA ALA A 130 3.03 10.79 -17.55
C ALA A 130 3.00 9.53 -16.64
N ASN A 131 2.41 9.67 -15.46
CA ASN A 131 2.28 8.56 -14.51
C ASN A 131 1.39 7.43 -15.08
N LEU A 132 0.28 7.76 -15.75
CA LEU A 132 -0.57 6.76 -16.39
C LEU A 132 0.17 6.00 -17.50
N LEU A 133 0.91 6.72 -18.35
CA LEU A 133 1.70 6.10 -19.41
C LEU A 133 2.77 5.15 -18.85
N ALA A 134 3.50 5.60 -17.83
CA ALA A 134 4.52 4.80 -17.16
C ALA A 134 3.92 3.56 -16.50
N ALA A 135 2.75 3.69 -15.85
CA ALA A 135 2.05 2.58 -15.21
C ALA A 135 1.57 1.53 -16.22
N VAL A 136 0.95 1.96 -17.34
CA VAL A 136 0.49 1.04 -18.40
C VAL A 136 1.66 0.31 -19.04
N ARG A 137 2.76 1.00 -19.35
CA ARG A 137 3.99 0.38 -19.87
C ARG A 137 4.59 -0.63 -18.89
N THR A 138 4.55 -0.32 -17.59
CA THR A 138 5.04 -1.25 -16.56
C THR A 138 4.15 -2.49 -16.47
N ALA A 139 2.83 -2.33 -16.53
CA ALA A 139 1.89 -3.45 -16.52
C ALA A 139 2.02 -4.35 -17.76
N ALA A 140 2.36 -3.76 -18.92
CA ALA A 140 2.58 -4.49 -20.18
C ALA A 140 3.97 -5.13 -20.26
N ALA A 141 4.91 -4.78 -19.36
CA ALA A 141 6.29 -5.25 -19.48
C ALA A 141 6.45 -6.70 -18.98
N PRO A 142 6.97 -7.64 -19.81
CA PRO A 142 7.26 -9.01 -19.37
C PRO A 142 8.21 -9.06 -18.17
N THR A 143 9.12 -8.08 -18.05
CA THR A 143 10.06 -7.98 -16.93
C THR A 143 9.41 -7.63 -15.60
N ALA A 144 8.18 -7.12 -15.59
CA ALA A 144 7.40 -6.81 -14.37
C ALA A 144 6.57 -8.00 -13.87
N ARG A 145 6.44 -9.08 -14.66
CA ARG A 145 5.69 -10.28 -14.26
C ARG A 145 6.31 -10.93 -13.01
N GLY A 146 5.46 -11.41 -12.12
CA GLY A 146 5.86 -12.05 -10.88
C GLY A 146 6.37 -11.09 -9.79
N LEU A 147 6.26 -9.76 -9.99
CA LEU A 147 6.66 -8.77 -8.98
C LEU A 147 5.53 -8.36 -8.02
N GLY A 148 4.30 -8.91 -8.20
CA GLY A 148 3.15 -8.60 -7.36
C GLY A 148 2.58 -7.21 -7.63
N ALA A 149 2.19 -6.49 -6.57
CA ALA A 149 1.70 -5.14 -6.69
C ALA A 149 2.84 -4.11 -6.70
N LEU A 150 2.74 -3.17 -7.64
CA LEU A 150 3.71 -2.11 -7.88
C LEU A 150 3.05 -0.75 -7.78
N VAL A 151 3.81 0.25 -7.38
CA VAL A 151 3.41 1.66 -7.44
C VAL A 151 4.34 2.38 -8.42
N VAL A 152 3.74 3.06 -9.40
CA VAL A 152 4.49 3.77 -10.44
C VAL A 152 4.07 5.23 -10.46
N LEU A 153 4.98 6.11 -10.07
CA LEU A 153 4.86 7.56 -10.17
C LEU A 153 6.24 8.16 -10.46
N ASN A 154 6.26 9.30 -11.15
CA ASN A 154 7.50 10.05 -11.44
C ASN A 154 8.58 9.18 -12.10
N ASP A 155 8.15 8.28 -13.03
CA ASP A 155 9.00 7.31 -13.74
C ASP A 155 9.74 6.30 -12.85
N GLU A 156 9.47 6.27 -11.55
CA GLU A 156 9.98 5.29 -10.60
C GLU A 156 8.99 4.13 -10.41
N ILE A 157 9.53 2.91 -10.34
CA ILE A 157 8.78 1.67 -10.09
C ILE A 157 9.14 1.18 -8.70
N HIS A 158 8.14 1.12 -7.83
CA HIS A 158 8.31 0.71 -6.44
C HIS A 158 7.56 -0.58 -6.14
N ALA A 159 8.17 -1.46 -5.34
CA ALA A 159 7.44 -2.59 -4.75
C ALA A 159 6.48 -2.09 -3.67
N ALA A 160 5.23 -2.58 -3.68
CA ALA A 160 4.18 -2.15 -2.76
C ALA A 160 4.56 -2.23 -1.28
N ARG A 161 5.33 -3.26 -0.91
CA ARG A 161 5.77 -3.44 0.48
C ARG A 161 6.73 -2.36 0.98
N SER A 162 7.48 -1.69 0.08
CA SER A 162 8.55 -0.75 0.44
C SER A 162 8.17 0.70 0.23
N VAL A 163 7.22 0.98 -0.66
CA VAL A 163 6.85 2.34 -1.06
C VAL A 163 6.10 3.09 0.04
N ARG A 164 6.36 4.39 0.15
CA ARG A 164 5.66 5.31 1.06
C ARG A 164 5.42 6.65 0.38
N LYS A 165 4.32 7.32 0.75
CA LYS A 165 4.11 8.73 0.45
C LYS A 165 4.89 9.56 1.46
N THR A 166 6.04 10.11 1.03
CA THR A 166 6.99 10.82 1.89
C THR A 166 6.88 12.34 1.79
N HIS A 167 6.07 12.84 0.86
CA HIS A 167 5.86 14.27 0.67
C HIS A 167 4.39 14.57 0.32
N SER A 168 3.85 15.64 0.85
CA SER A 168 2.42 15.99 0.69
C SER A 168 2.07 16.63 -0.65
N THR A 169 3.00 17.24 -1.37
CA THR A 169 2.73 18.06 -2.56
C THR A 169 3.68 17.84 -3.74
N SER A 170 4.87 17.28 -3.54
CA SER A 170 5.82 17.02 -4.63
C SER A 170 5.28 15.98 -5.62
N THR A 171 5.57 16.12 -6.92
CA THR A 171 5.33 15.05 -7.89
C THR A 171 6.21 13.82 -7.62
N ALA A 172 7.41 14.00 -7.05
CA ALA A 172 8.27 12.94 -6.51
C ALA A 172 7.92 12.66 -5.03
N SER A 173 6.63 12.38 -4.74
CA SER A 173 6.14 12.21 -3.37
C SER A 173 6.23 10.79 -2.85
N PHE A 174 6.45 9.82 -3.71
CA PHE A 174 6.60 8.42 -3.33
C PHE A 174 8.07 8.01 -3.35
N ALA A 175 8.49 7.31 -2.33
CA ALA A 175 9.84 6.77 -2.20
C ALA A 175 9.79 5.41 -1.50
N SER A 176 10.84 4.61 -1.63
CA SER A 176 11.06 3.39 -0.86
C SER A 176 12.27 3.59 0.06
N PRO A 177 12.08 4.15 1.27
CA PRO A 177 13.20 4.65 2.08
C PRO A 177 14.22 3.59 2.50
N ASN A 178 13.81 2.31 2.57
CA ASN A 178 14.67 1.20 2.98
C ASN A 178 15.35 0.48 1.81
N SER A 179 14.86 0.64 0.57
CA SER A 179 15.34 -0.20 -0.56
C SER A 179 15.60 0.58 -1.85
N GLY A 180 15.12 1.81 -1.97
CA GLY A 180 15.03 2.51 -3.24
C GLY A 180 13.95 1.95 -4.17
N PRO A 181 13.73 2.56 -5.35
CA PRO A 181 12.89 2.01 -6.40
C PRO A 181 13.49 0.69 -6.94
N ILE A 182 12.63 -0.22 -7.38
CA ILE A 182 13.07 -1.48 -7.99
C ILE A 182 13.35 -1.35 -9.49
N GLY A 183 12.98 -0.23 -10.09
CA GLY A 183 13.18 0.04 -11.50
C GLY A 183 12.70 1.44 -11.89
N HIS A 184 12.85 1.73 -13.18
CA HIS A 184 12.46 3.01 -13.78
C HIS A 184 11.86 2.81 -15.16
N VAL A 185 11.08 3.80 -15.61
CA VAL A 185 10.65 3.95 -17.00
C VAL A 185 11.56 4.99 -17.65
N ILE A 186 12.40 4.57 -18.58
CA ILE A 186 13.39 5.42 -19.24
C ILE A 186 13.13 5.39 -20.74
N GLU A 187 12.90 6.55 -21.37
CA GLU A 187 12.56 6.66 -22.80
C GLU A 187 11.42 5.70 -23.21
N GLY A 188 10.48 5.51 -22.28
CA GLY A 188 9.34 4.59 -22.47
C GLY A 188 9.65 3.11 -22.29
N HIS A 189 10.87 2.74 -21.95
CA HIS A 189 11.26 1.37 -21.66
C HIS A 189 11.29 1.09 -20.16
N VAL A 190 10.67 -0.01 -19.77
CA VAL A 190 10.68 -0.49 -18.37
C VAL A 190 12.01 -1.18 -18.07
N ARG A 191 12.71 -0.67 -17.06
CA ARG A 191 14.00 -1.19 -16.60
C ARG A 191 13.85 -1.65 -15.15
N ILE A 192 13.70 -2.95 -14.93
CA ILE A 192 13.73 -3.55 -13.58
C ILE A 192 15.19 -3.78 -13.21
N LEU A 193 15.65 -3.09 -12.17
CA LEU A 193 17.02 -3.13 -11.67
C LEU A 193 17.19 -4.14 -10.54
N VAL A 194 16.15 -4.32 -9.72
CA VAL A 194 16.14 -5.24 -8.58
C VAL A 194 14.85 -6.04 -8.60
N ARG A 195 14.94 -7.36 -8.41
CA ARG A 195 13.78 -8.23 -8.27
C ARG A 195 13.65 -8.68 -6.81
N PRO A 196 12.77 -8.06 -6.02
CA PRO A 196 12.54 -8.52 -4.65
C PRO A 196 11.90 -9.91 -4.65
N SER A 197 12.23 -10.71 -3.65
CA SER A 197 11.55 -12.00 -3.45
C SER A 197 10.08 -11.75 -3.13
N ARG A 198 9.19 -12.34 -3.91
CA ARG A 198 7.76 -12.32 -3.67
C ARG A 198 7.38 -13.31 -2.56
N ARG A 199 6.46 -12.93 -1.70
CA ARG A 199 5.86 -13.81 -0.70
C ARG A 199 4.66 -14.52 -1.30
N GLU A 200 4.34 -15.70 -0.77
CA GLU A 200 3.09 -16.38 -1.11
C GLU A 200 1.90 -15.50 -0.71
N PRO A 201 0.93 -15.30 -1.61
CA PRO A 201 -0.25 -14.50 -1.31
C PRO A 201 -1.07 -15.11 -0.18
N LEU A 202 -1.56 -14.27 0.71
CA LEU A 202 -2.52 -14.66 1.72
C LEU A 202 -3.90 -14.87 1.05
N PRO A 203 -4.75 -15.76 1.54
CA PRO A 203 -6.11 -15.89 1.06
C PRO A 203 -6.90 -14.59 1.32
N VAL A 204 -8.02 -14.41 0.62
CA VAL A 204 -8.93 -13.28 0.87
C VAL A 204 -9.91 -13.66 1.98
N PRO A 205 -9.98 -12.90 3.10
CA PRO A 205 -10.89 -13.22 4.18
C PRO A 205 -12.36 -12.92 3.82
N PRO A 206 -13.32 -13.59 4.48
CA PRO A 206 -14.73 -13.25 4.36
C PRO A 206 -14.97 -11.77 4.71
N ARG A 207 -15.80 -11.07 3.94
CA ARG A 207 -16.07 -9.63 4.14
C ARG A 207 -16.60 -9.30 5.54
N ALA A 208 -17.45 -10.16 6.11
CA ALA A 208 -17.97 -9.98 7.47
C ALA A 208 -16.86 -10.04 8.53
N ALA A 209 -15.91 -10.99 8.38
CA ALA A 209 -14.77 -11.11 9.28
C ALA A 209 -13.84 -9.90 9.18
N LEU A 210 -13.60 -9.42 7.95
CA LEU A 210 -12.81 -8.21 7.72
C LEU A 210 -13.47 -6.95 8.32
N ALA A 211 -14.78 -6.83 8.24
CA ALA A 211 -15.52 -5.71 8.85
C ALA A 211 -15.45 -5.74 10.39
N ALA A 212 -15.43 -6.94 10.98
CA ALA A 212 -15.28 -7.12 12.42
C ALA A 212 -13.85 -6.88 12.91
N ALA A 213 -12.83 -7.18 12.10
CA ALA A 213 -11.43 -6.99 12.46
C ALA A 213 -11.06 -5.49 12.47
N ARG A 214 -10.82 -4.95 13.67
CA ARG A 214 -10.43 -3.56 13.87
C ARG A 214 -9.05 -3.50 14.52
N VAL A 215 -8.16 -2.70 13.97
CA VAL A 215 -6.80 -2.49 14.49
C VAL A 215 -6.60 -1.01 14.75
N ALA A 216 -6.25 -0.67 16.00
CA ALA A 216 -5.85 0.68 16.37
C ALA A 216 -4.40 0.95 15.95
N LEU A 217 -4.07 2.20 15.75
CA LEU A 217 -2.70 2.70 15.59
C LEU A 217 -2.45 3.80 16.61
N HIS A 218 -1.44 3.62 17.43
CA HIS A 218 -0.94 4.62 18.38
C HIS A 218 0.45 5.07 17.99
N THR A 219 0.62 6.36 17.71
CA THR A 219 1.95 6.95 17.49
C THR A 219 2.43 7.56 18.80
N VAL A 220 3.52 7.04 19.33
CA VAL A 220 4.14 7.51 20.58
C VAL A 220 4.71 8.91 20.39
N THR A 221 4.42 9.81 21.32
CA THR A 221 4.85 11.21 21.30
C THR A 221 5.70 11.59 22.52
N LEU A 222 6.30 12.78 22.53
CA LEU A 222 6.94 13.32 23.72
C LEU A 222 5.91 13.47 24.83
N ASP A 223 6.26 13.07 26.07
CA ASP A 223 5.40 13.13 27.26
C ASP A 223 4.09 12.32 27.10
N ASP A 224 4.21 11.16 26.50
CA ASP A 224 3.06 10.29 26.18
C ASP A 224 2.65 9.44 27.39
N HIS A 225 1.48 9.67 27.90
CA HIS A 225 0.86 8.89 28.97
C HIS A 225 -0.26 7.95 28.47
N ALA A 226 -0.83 8.22 27.31
CA ALA A 226 -1.83 7.44 26.55
C ALA A 226 -2.82 6.60 27.41
N PRO A 227 -3.54 7.18 28.39
CA PRO A 227 -4.41 6.41 29.30
C PRO A 227 -5.53 5.68 28.55
N TYR A 228 -5.92 6.16 27.36
CA TYR A 228 -6.95 5.54 26.52
C TYR A 228 -6.54 4.16 25.96
N LEU A 229 -5.26 3.79 26.02
CA LEU A 229 -4.79 2.47 25.55
C LEU A 229 -5.46 1.32 26.31
N ALA A 230 -5.80 1.52 27.59
CA ALA A 230 -6.53 0.53 28.38
C ALA A 230 -7.91 0.16 27.80
N GLU A 231 -8.51 1.08 27.03
CA GLU A 231 -9.84 0.92 26.42
C GLU A 231 -9.77 0.30 25.01
N VAL A 232 -8.58 0.22 24.39
CA VAL A 232 -8.39 -0.32 23.03
C VAL A 232 -9.03 -1.70 22.87
N PRO A 233 -8.88 -2.67 23.79
CA PRO A 233 -9.44 -4.02 23.61
C PRO A 233 -10.97 -4.08 23.61
N ARG A 234 -11.65 -3.02 24.02
CA ARG A 234 -13.12 -2.94 23.95
C ARG A 234 -13.64 -2.73 22.54
N MET A 235 -12.84 -2.07 21.69
CA MET A 235 -13.24 -1.66 20.35
C MET A 235 -12.37 -2.25 19.24
N HIS A 236 -11.18 -2.75 19.57
CA HIS A 236 -10.19 -3.23 18.62
C HIS A 236 -9.64 -4.59 19.02
N GLN A 237 -9.39 -5.44 18.05
CA GLN A 237 -8.85 -6.78 18.20
C GLN A 237 -7.32 -6.81 18.08
N GLY A 238 -6.70 -5.67 17.75
CA GLY A 238 -5.26 -5.53 17.66
C GLY A 238 -4.82 -4.07 17.76
N LEU A 239 -3.54 -3.87 18.04
CA LEU A 239 -2.92 -2.55 18.15
C LEU A 239 -1.57 -2.56 17.43
N VAL A 240 -1.28 -1.48 16.70
CA VAL A 240 0.07 -1.15 16.25
C VAL A 240 0.57 0.03 17.07
N VAL A 241 1.76 -0.08 17.63
CA VAL A 241 2.45 1.00 18.35
C VAL A 241 3.61 1.47 17.51
N ALA A 242 3.55 2.71 17.03
CA ALA A 242 4.63 3.37 16.32
C ALA A 242 5.57 4.05 17.33
N GLY A 243 6.59 3.33 17.76
CA GLY A 243 7.58 3.77 18.76
C GLY A 243 8.63 4.72 18.21
N PHE A 244 9.41 5.26 19.10
CA PHE A 244 10.58 6.09 18.76
C PHE A 244 11.70 5.25 18.16
N GLY A 245 12.44 5.80 17.20
CA GLY A 245 13.66 5.20 16.67
C GLY A 245 13.49 3.71 16.36
N VAL A 246 14.23 2.89 17.04
CA VAL A 246 14.28 1.43 16.84
C VAL A 246 13.16 0.64 17.55
N GLY A 247 12.12 1.32 18.01
CA GLY A 247 10.97 0.70 18.70
C GLY A 247 10.91 1.01 20.20
N HIS A 248 11.31 2.20 20.61
CA HIS A 248 11.24 2.62 22.02
C HIS A 248 9.92 3.31 22.37
N VAL A 249 9.52 3.18 23.63
CA VAL A 249 8.41 3.93 24.23
C VAL A 249 8.85 4.52 25.56
N PRO A 250 8.15 5.52 26.12
CA PRO A 250 8.37 5.95 27.50
C PRO A 250 8.27 4.77 28.47
N SER A 251 9.16 4.70 29.44
CA SER A 251 9.20 3.59 30.41
C SER A 251 7.88 3.41 31.16
N ALA A 252 7.15 4.50 31.40
CA ALA A 252 5.84 4.49 32.04
C ALA A 252 4.75 3.77 31.18
N LEU A 253 4.88 3.74 29.85
CA LEU A 253 3.93 3.04 28.98
C LEU A 253 4.20 1.53 28.87
N ALA A 254 5.42 1.09 29.11
CA ALA A 254 5.81 -0.30 28.86
C ALA A 254 4.97 -1.33 29.65
N PRO A 255 4.61 -1.14 30.94
CA PRO A 255 3.72 -2.06 31.66
C PRO A 255 2.33 -2.17 31.01
N ALA A 256 1.71 -1.03 30.71
CA ALA A 256 0.38 -0.99 30.10
C ALA A 256 0.34 -1.66 28.72
N LEU A 257 1.38 -1.48 27.91
CA LEU A 257 1.52 -2.17 26.62
C LEU A 257 1.72 -3.68 26.79
N GLY A 258 2.49 -4.08 27.81
CA GLY A 258 2.63 -5.50 28.20
C GLY A 258 1.30 -6.13 28.58
N ASP A 259 0.50 -5.47 29.42
CA ASP A 259 -0.84 -5.94 29.82
C ASP A 259 -1.79 -6.05 28.62
N LEU A 260 -1.74 -5.07 27.71
CA LEU A 260 -2.49 -5.14 26.45
C LEU A 260 -2.06 -6.31 25.58
N ALA A 261 -0.76 -6.55 25.50
CA ALA A 261 -0.21 -7.65 24.73
C ALA A 261 -0.61 -9.03 25.28
N GLN A 262 -1.08 -9.19 26.51
CA GLN A 262 -1.69 -10.42 27.01
C GLN A 262 -3.15 -10.61 26.54
N ARG A 263 -3.81 -9.55 26.08
CA ARG A 263 -5.24 -9.54 25.75
C ARG A 263 -5.50 -9.53 24.26
N ILE A 264 -4.68 -8.78 23.49
CA ILE A 264 -4.78 -8.64 22.04
C ILE A 264 -3.36 -8.64 21.43
N PRO A 265 -3.17 -9.02 20.16
CA PRO A 265 -1.91 -8.81 19.46
C PRO A 265 -1.54 -7.31 19.40
N VAL A 266 -0.33 -7.00 19.86
CA VAL A 266 0.27 -5.66 19.82
C VAL A 266 1.54 -5.72 18.99
N VAL A 267 1.58 -5.01 17.86
CA VAL A 267 2.74 -4.95 16.97
C VAL A 267 3.52 -3.67 17.24
N LEU A 268 4.82 -3.81 17.42
CA LEU A 268 5.76 -2.70 17.59
C LEU A 268 6.35 -2.33 16.25
N ALA A 269 6.09 -1.12 15.77
CA ALA A 269 6.64 -0.53 14.55
C ALA A 269 7.44 0.73 14.89
N SER A 270 8.19 1.27 13.94
CA SER A 270 8.91 2.53 14.10
C SER A 270 8.18 3.70 13.45
N ARG A 271 8.10 4.85 14.14
CA ARG A 271 7.59 6.11 13.55
C ARG A 271 8.64 6.88 12.75
N ALA A 272 9.90 6.39 12.71
CA ALA A 272 11.01 7.11 12.10
C ALA A 272 10.90 7.26 10.57
N GLY A 273 10.07 6.46 9.93
CA GLY A 273 9.86 6.51 8.47
C GLY A 273 10.77 5.60 7.66
N SER A 274 11.88 5.16 8.21
CA SER A 274 12.81 4.17 7.65
C SER A 274 13.54 3.44 8.77
N GLY A 275 14.23 2.35 8.44
CA GLY A 275 14.91 1.49 9.40
C GLY A 275 13.97 0.43 9.99
N SER A 276 14.53 -0.44 10.83
CA SER A 276 13.85 -1.57 11.44
C SER A 276 13.63 -1.36 12.94
N VAL A 277 12.59 -1.98 13.47
CA VAL A 277 12.52 -2.27 14.91
C VAL A 277 13.59 -3.31 15.22
N LEU A 278 14.48 -2.99 16.17
CA LEU A 278 15.55 -3.90 16.57
C LEU A 278 15.02 -5.03 17.47
N ARG A 279 15.88 -6.02 17.77
CA ARG A 279 15.45 -7.22 18.50
C ARG A 279 16.18 -7.44 19.82
N GLN A 280 17.42 -6.94 19.97
CA GLN A 280 18.29 -7.33 21.08
C GLN A 280 19.37 -6.30 21.44
N THR A 281 19.19 -5.04 21.05
CA THR A 281 20.25 -4.03 21.24
C THR A 281 20.13 -3.30 22.56
N TYR A 282 18.91 -2.88 22.94
CA TYR A 282 18.68 -2.08 24.15
C TYR A 282 17.88 -2.88 25.18
N GLY A 283 18.24 -2.77 26.47
CA GLY A 283 17.64 -3.57 27.56
C GLY A 283 16.88 -2.77 28.61
N ALA A 284 16.82 -1.44 28.50
CA ALA A 284 16.11 -0.59 29.46
C ALA A 284 14.58 -0.81 29.36
N VAL A 285 13.85 -0.47 30.43
CA VAL A 285 12.38 -0.48 30.43
C VAL A 285 11.86 0.45 29.32
N GLY A 286 10.98 -0.07 28.48
CA GLY A 286 10.44 0.63 27.30
C GLY A 286 11.31 0.51 26.06
N SER A 287 12.44 -0.21 26.10
CA SER A 287 13.23 -0.56 24.91
C SER A 287 12.53 -1.66 24.08
N GLU A 288 12.97 -1.83 22.84
CA GLU A 288 12.46 -2.87 21.94
C GLU A 288 12.59 -4.28 22.53
N THR A 289 13.70 -4.56 23.24
CA THR A 289 13.92 -5.87 23.88
C THR A 289 12.96 -6.09 25.06
N ASP A 290 12.78 -5.07 25.92
CA ASP A 290 11.83 -5.13 27.03
C ASP A 290 10.40 -5.33 26.54
N LEU A 291 9.98 -4.58 25.52
CA LEU A 291 8.65 -4.67 24.94
C LEU A 291 8.38 -6.03 24.30
N GLN A 292 9.35 -6.62 23.60
CA GLN A 292 9.24 -7.96 23.05
C GLN A 292 9.15 -9.02 24.14
N ARG A 293 9.89 -8.90 25.23
CA ARG A 293 9.74 -9.80 26.41
C ARG A 293 8.37 -9.68 27.07
N ARG A 294 7.75 -8.49 27.06
CA ARG A 294 6.37 -8.27 27.50
C ARG A 294 5.33 -8.80 26.52
N GLY A 295 5.79 -9.25 25.37
CA GLY A 295 4.97 -9.92 24.37
C GLY A 295 4.54 -9.04 23.20
N LEU A 296 5.09 -7.88 22.95
CA LEU A 296 4.85 -7.16 21.72
C LEU A 296 5.53 -7.90 20.55
N ILE A 297 4.87 -7.89 19.40
CA ILE A 297 5.33 -8.53 18.17
C ILE A 297 6.20 -7.52 17.42
N ASN A 298 7.38 -7.94 16.98
CA ASN A 298 8.29 -7.09 16.22
C ASN A 298 7.79 -6.88 14.78
N GLY A 299 7.54 -5.64 14.38
CA GLY A 299 7.08 -5.26 13.03
C GLY A 299 8.21 -5.19 11.99
N GLY A 300 9.48 -5.29 12.42
CA GLY A 300 10.63 -5.28 11.53
C GLY A 300 10.76 -4.00 10.72
N LEU A 301 10.85 -4.14 9.39
CA LEU A 301 10.95 -3.05 8.42
C LEU A 301 9.59 -2.49 7.99
N LEU A 302 8.46 -3.13 8.38
CA LEU A 302 7.14 -2.63 8.02
C LEU A 302 6.86 -1.32 8.76
N ASP A 303 6.47 -0.31 8.02
CA ASP A 303 5.98 0.94 8.60
C ASP A 303 4.65 0.71 9.37
N PRO A 304 4.25 1.65 10.24
CA PRO A 304 3.05 1.48 11.07
C PRO A 304 1.75 1.27 10.27
N TYR A 305 1.61 1.90 9.10
CA TYR A 305 0.40 1.78 8.27
C TYR A 305 0.29 0.39 7.65
N LYS A 306 1.39 -0.11 7.07
CA LYS A 306 1.46 -1.47 6.52
C LYS A 306 1.37 -2.54 7.60
N SER A 307 1.99 -2.31 8.77
CA SER A 307 1.80 -3.18 9.93
C SER A 307 0.33 -3.29 10.32
N ARG A 308 -0.41 -2.17 10.28
CA ARG A 308 -1.85 -2.15 10.55
C ARG A 308 -2.65 -2.91 9.48
N VAL A 309 -2.29 -2.77 8.21
CA VAL A 309 -2.93 -3.51 7.09
C VAL A 309 -2.75 -5.01 7.29
N LEU A 310 -1.51 -5.46 7.51
CA LEU A 310 -1.20 -6.87 7.69
C LEU A 310 -1.89 -7.45 8.94
N LEU A 311 -1.79 -6.78 10.08
CA LEU A 311 -2.43 -7.24 11.32
C LEU A 311 -3.94 -7.36 11.15
N ARG A 312 -4.59 -6.40 10.50
CA ARG A 312 -6.03 -6.45 10.28
C ARG A 312 -6.44 -7.63 9.40
N LEU A 313 -5.67 -7.91 8.35
CA LEU A 313 -5.92 -9.04 7.47
C LEU A 313 -5.79 -10.37 8.24
N LEU A 314 -4.73 -10.54 9.02
CA LEU A 314 -4.51 -11.74 9.83
C LEU A 314 -5.61 -11.97 10.88
N LEU A 315 -6.04 -10.91 11.57
CA LEU A 315 -7.14 -10.99 12.53
C LEU A 315 -8.47 -11.36 11.87
N ALA A 316 -8.70 -10.93 10.62
CA ALA A 316 -9.88 -11.34 9.86
C ALA A 316 -9.88 -12.84 9.51
N PHE A 317 -8.72 -13.50 9.51
CA PHE A 317 -8.59 -14.97 9.42
C PHE A 317 -8.72 -15.67 10.77
N GLY A 318 -8.85 -14.93 11.87
CA GLY A 318 -8.82 -15.52 13.22
C GLY A 318 -7.43 -15.98 13.64
N ALA A 319 -6.37 -15.44 13.06
CA ALA A 319 -4.99 -15.77 13.44
C ALA A 319 -4.76 -15.46 14.91
N ASP A 320 -4.21 -16.43 15.64
CA ASP A 320 -3.76 -16.23 17.00
C ASP A 320 -2.44 -15.44 17.04
N ARG A 321 -1.96 -15.14 18.23
CA ARG A 321 -0.75 -14.36 18.43
C ARG A 321 0.49 -15.00 17.81
N THR A 322 0.61 -16.33 17.89
CA THR A 322 1.75 -17.06 17.35
C THR A 322 1.76 -16.95 15.83
N ALA A 323 0.64 -17.24 15.18
CA ALA A 323 0.48 -17.09 13.73
C ALA A 323 0.75 -15.64 13.26
N VAL A 324 0.26 -14.62 14.01
CA VAL A 324 0.57 -13.22 13.73
C VAL A 324 2.08 -12.98 13.81
N SER A 325 2.75 -13.46 14.88
CA SER A 325 4.21 -13.27 15.05
C SER A 325 5.01 -13.91 13.91
N ASP A 326 4.65 -15.11 13.50
CA ASP A 326 5.33 -15.86 12.44
C ASP A 326 5.20 -15.13 11.09
N VAL A 327 3.99 -14.65 10.76
CA VAL A 327 3.79 -13.89 9.53
C VAL A 327 4.53 -12.55 9.56
N PHE A 328 4.56 -11.83 10.71
CA PHE A 328 5.36 -10.62 10.85
C PHE A 328 6.86 -10.90 10.74
N ALA A 329 7.35 -12.04 11.21
CA ALA A 329 8.75 -12.43 11.03
C ALA A 329 9.14 -12.63 9.54
N LEU A 330 8.17 -13.01 8.70
CA LEU A 330 8.36 -13.15 7.25
C LEU A 330 8.25 -11.80 6.51
N HIS A 331 7.38 -10.91 6.95
CA HIS A 331 7.06 -9.67 6.25
C HIS A 331 7.81 -8.45 6.80
N GLY A 332 8.30 -8.51 8.02
CA GLY A 332 9.01 -7.43 8.73
C GLY A 332 10.48 -7.22 8.36
#